data_a64fe87b326f7f8172b74ab915bf9295
#
_entry.id   a64fe87b326f7f8172b74ab915bf9295
#
_cell.length_a   1.000
_cell.length_b   1.000
_cell.length_c   1.000
_cell.angle_alpha   90.00
_cell.angle_beta   90.00
_cell.angle_gamma   90.00
#
_symmetry.space_group_name_H-M   'P 1'
#
loop_
_entity.id
_entity.type
_entity.pdbx_description
1 polymer ?
#
loop_
_entity_poly.entity_id
_entity_poly.type
_entity_poly.pdbx_seq_one_letter_code
_entity_poly.pdbx_strand_id
1 'polypeptide(L)'
;MFTLFQGKWQVSVKAGLAALICSLSTVSLQAAERVGDFALLDQDGFFHHMGWYDDHKAIAFLVQVNGSPQTAEAVASYAALQSRFDAQGIEFMMINPLGQSRASVKQAAMDLDVEVPVLIDDAQVISKAMGIDKSGEAFLYDPRSFEVIFRGPVAALETALNEVAAGKSVSTPVVAMSGADVSYQMNTSISYVNDVAPILAENCATCHRDGGIAPFALDSHAMVQGWSPMIREVLMTKRMPPGQIDPHVGNFTNDYVLSVEEQQTLIGWIESGSLKDGESDPLASLTWPSTKWAYGEPDLIVKVPPQEIPATGVLDYITVMVPFAGLDRDRWVRASQYIAGDRTVLHHTLNAVIAPGTRPSAASFLGGGDPNAAFITPYIPGAEPHLEKPNTGGLLKAGSMLGLQLHYTTTGKATTDASEIGVWFYPDDQVPAERRSGQCACIFPDSWTNIPPYDPNFEQTQSITIQRDAHLLSFIPHMHFRGKNMRFAAHYPDGSVEQLINIANYNYNWQLDYQLAEPKLVPAGTKIVVTAAFDNSTQNKANPDAAREVPWGQQSWDEMFFGQVYWKYVDQNTLVSSTAQ
;
A
#
# COMPACT_ATOMS: atom_id res chain seq x y z
N MET A 1 -21.75 63.27 -41.75
CA MET A 1 -22.44 64.58 -41.72
C MET A 1 -22.59 64.95 -40.25
N PHE A 2 -22.04 66.17 -39.92
CA PHE A 2 -22.08 66.89 -38.63
C PHE A 2 -21.30 66.27 -37.45
N THR A 3 -20.14 66.73 -37.13
CA THR A 3 -19.51 68.02 -36.71
C THR A 3 -19.59 68.22 -35.18
N LEU A 4 -18.43 68.09 -34.52
CA LEU A 4 -17.79 68.90 -33.47
C LEU A 4 -18.65 69.76 -32.51
N PHE A 5 -18.34 69.63 -31.21
CA PHE A 5 -18.01 70.84 -30.42
C PHE A 5 -17.08 70.51 -29.25
N GLN A 6 -15.94 71.21 -29.21
CA GLN A 6 -15.01 71.31 -28.09
C GLN A 6 -15.50 72.30 -27.05
N GLY A 7 -15.26 72.05 -25.80
CA GLY A 7 -15.40 73.07 -24.75
C GLY A 7 -14.38 72.77 -23.61
N LYS A 8 -13.28 73.52 -23.59
CA LYS A 8 -12.34 73.62 -22.47
C LYS A 8 -12.93 74.46 -21.35
N TRP A 9 -12.87 73.94 -20.13
CA TRP A 9 -12.91 74.79 -18.94
C TRP A 9 -11.76 74.32 -17.98
N GLN A 10 -10.79 75.24 -17.77
CA GLN A 10 -9.82 75.18 -16.70
C GLN A 10 -10.40 75.84 -15.46
N VAL A 11 -10.39 75.13 -14.33
CA VAL A 11 -10.56 75.80 -13.02
C VAL A 11 -9.43 75.30 -12.13
N SER A 12 -8.54 76.24 -11.80
CA SER A 12 -7.48 75.98 -10.77
C SER A 12 -8.08 76.25 -9.40
N VAL A 13 -8.01 75.23 -8.54
CA VAL A 13 -8.19 75.37 -7.08
C VAL A 13 -6.97 74.76 -6.36
N LYS A 14 -6.20 75.69 -5.74
CA LYS A 14 -5.20 75.30 -4.75
C LYS A 14 -5.92 75.06 -3.44
N ALA A 15 -5.81 73.84 -2.92
CA ALA A 15 -6.16 73.50 -1.53
C ALA A 15 -5.12 72.57 -0.97
N GLY A 16 -4.64 72.87 0.22
CA GLY A 16 -3.50 72.21 0.88
C GLY A 16 -3.80 70.80 1.30
N LEU A 17 -2.81 69.95 1.14
CA LEU A 17 -2.81 68.56 1.53
C LEU A 17 -2.23 68.40 2.93
N ALA A 18 -3.09 68.12 3.93
CA ALA A 18 -2.65 67.50 5.18
C ALA A 18 -2.67 66.00 4.96
N ALA A 19 -1.50 65.37 4.78
CA ALA A 19 -1.37 63.95 4.64
C ALA A 19 -1.52 63.29 6.02
N LEU A 20 -2.67 62.71 6.29
CA LEU A 20 -2.88 61.76 7.39
C LEU A 20 -2.46 60.38 6.86
N ILE A 21 -1.23 59.95 7.18
CA ILE A 21 -0.75 58.61 6.94
C ILE A 21 -1.43 57.70 7.95
N CYS A 22 -2.59 57.12 7.62
CA CYS A 22 -3.09 55.92 8.26
C CYS A 22 -2.25 54.77 7.77
N SER A 23 -1.29 54.30 8.61
CA SER A 23 -0.67 53.00 8.46
C SER A 23 -1.74 51.91 8.67
N LEU A 24 -2.42 51.52 7.62
CA LEU A 24 -3.15 50.26 7.55
C LEU A 24 -2.11 49.17 7.62
N SER A 25 -1.89 48.66 8.83
CA SER A 25 -1.27 47.33 9.03
C SER A 25 -2.23 46.34 8.35
N THR A 26 -1.92 45.95 7.13
CA THR A 26 -2.52 44.79 6.52
C THR A 26 -2.05 43.58 7.35
N VAL A 27 -2.84 43.15 8.31
CA VAL A 27 -2.78 41.80 8.82
C VAL A 27 -3.09 40.94 7.61
N SER A 28 -2.07 40.41 6.97
CA SER A 28 -2.23 39.32 6.03
C SER A 28 -2.85 38.19 6.87
N LEU A 29 -4.16 37.97 6.74
CA LEU A 29 -4.73 36.67 7.05
C LEU A 29 -3.97 35.71 6.12
N GLN A 30 -2.94 35.05 6.64
CA GLN A 30 -2.33 33.95 5.94
C GLN A 30 -3.41 32.88 5.90
N ALA A 31 -3.91 32.58 4.70
CA ALA A 31 -4.85 31.48 4.52
C ALA A 31 -4.24 30.23 5.13
N ALA A 32 -5.07 29.43 5.80
CA ALA A 32 -4.65 28.15 6.33
C ALA A 32 -3.92 27.37 5.23
N GLU A 33 -2.75 26.83 5.54
CA GLU A 33 -1.92 26.16 4.53
C GLU A 33 -2.51 24.77 4.27
N ARG A 34 -2.99 24.56 3.05
CA ARG A 34 -3.56 23.28 2.66
C ARG A 34 -2.44 22.30 2.32
N VAL A 35 -2.22 21.36 3.22
CA VAL A 35 -1.25 20.28 3.07
C VAL A 35 -1.71 19.25 2.04
N GLY A 36 -3.00 18.94 2.04
CA GLY A 36 -3.61 17.80 1.38
C GLY A 36 -3.78 16.63 2.35
N ASP A 37 -4.43 15.58 1.88
CA ASP A 37 -4.51 14.31 2.60
C ASP A 37 -3.18 13.57 2.52
N PHE A 38 -2.81 12.81 3.57
CA PHE A 38 -1.58 12.05 3.61
C PHE A 38 -1.66 10.82 4.51
N ALA A 39 -0.70 9.93 4.34
CA ALA A 39 -0.55 8.76 5.19
C ALA A 39 0.93 8.49 5.50
N LEU A 40 1.19 8.04 6.73
CA LEU A 40 2.51 7.65 7.22
C LEU A 40 2.42 6.38 8.07
N LEU A 41 3.55 5.70 8.23
CA LEU A 41 3.72 4.63 9.21
C LEU A 41 4.23 5.23 10.53
N ASP A 42 3.80 4.64 11.65
CA ASP A 42 4.34 4.99 12.96
C ASP A 42 5.59 4.16 13.33
N GLN A 43 6.12 4.40 14.53
CA GLN A 43 7.28 3.70 15.08
C GLN A 43 7.08 2.19 15.28
N ASP A 44 5.84 1.71 15.27
CA ASP A 44 5.48 0.30 15.40
C ASP A 44 5.07 -0.35 14.06
N GLY A 45 5.05 0.45 12.99
CA GLY A 45 4.70 0.03 11.63
C GLY A 45 3.20 -0.05 11.37
N PHE A 46 2.38 0.63 12.16
CA PHE A 46 0.97 0.82 11.86
C PHE A 46 0.78 1.97 10.88
N PHE A 47 -0.18 1.82 10.00
CA PHE A 47 -0.51 2.79 8.96
C PHE A 47 -1.56 3.78 9.46
N HIS A 48 -1.28 5.07 9.31
CA HIS A 48 -2.17 6.17 9.66
C HIS A 48 -2.44 7.02 8.43
N HIS A 49 -3.70 7.08 8.00
CA HIS A 49 -4.18 7.90 6.89
C HIS A 49 -5.08 9.00 7.44
N MET A 50 -4.71 10.26 7.23
CA MET A 50 -5.38 11.37 7.88
C MET A 50 -6.86 11.51 7.50
N GLY A 51 -7.21 11.19 6.27
CA GLY A 51 -8.60 11.17 5.82
C GLY A 51 -9.51 10.15 6.55
N TRP A 52 -8.94 9.17 7.27
CA TRP A 52 -9.75 8.24 8.08
C TRP A 52 -10.25 8.85 9.39
N TYR A 53 -9.67 9.98 9.82
CA TYR A 53 -10.04 10.70 11.02
C TYR A 53 -11.09 11.79 10.74
N ASP A 54 -11.90 11.66 9.66
CA ASP A 54 -12.91 12.63 9.23
C ASP A 54 -14.07 12.81 10.25
N ASP A 55 -14.21 11.91 11.20
CA ASP A 55 -15.11 11.99 12.36
C ASP A 55 -14.51 12.78 13.56
N HIS A 56 -13.20 13.04 13.55
CA HIS A 56 -12.53 13.88 14.54
C HIS A 56 -12.63 15.38 14.18
N LYS A 57 -12.57 16.22 15.20
CA LYS A 57 -12.61 17.69 15.03
C LYS A 57 -11.28 18.25 14.56
N ALA A 58 -10.18 17.64 14.99
CA ALA A 58 -8.82 17.91 14.57
C ALA A 58 -7.88 16.76 14.97
N ILE A 59 -6.68 16.77 14.35
CA ILE A 59 -5.53 15.95 14.77
C ILE A 59 -4.48 16.92 15.30
N ALA A 60 -4.04 16.71 16.53
CA ALA A 60 -2.90 17.42 17.12
C ALA A 60 -1.62 16.67 16.80
N PHE A 61 -0.61 17.38 16.33
CA PHE A 61 0.73 16.86 16.11
C PHE A 61 1.75 17.58 16.97
N LEU A 62 2.72 16.85 17.52
CA LEU A 62 3.93 17.39 18.11
C LEU A 62 5.13 16.95 17.28
N VAL A 63 5.98 17.90 16.88
CA VAL A 63 7.21 17.61 16.13
C VAL A 63 8.23 16.94 17.04
N GLN A 64 8.51 15.68 16.78
CA GLN A 64 9.44 14.85 17.51
C GLN A 64 10.78 14.76 16.75
N VAL A 65 11.86 15.14 17.40
CA VAL A 65 13.23 14.97 16.90
C VAL A 65 14.05 14.26 17.98
N ASN A 66 14.68 13.14 17.63
CA ASN A 66 15.48 12.36 18.57
C ASN A 66 16.57 13.20 19.22
N GLY A 67 16.61 13.17 20.55
CA GLY A 67 17.60 13.90 21.34
C GLY A 67 17.37 15.42 21.43
N SER A 68 16.25 15.93 20.91
CA SER A 68 15.92 17.35 21.00
C SER A 68 15.47 17.73 22.41
N PRO A 69 16.11 18.71 23.06
CA PRO A 69 15.63 19.24 24.33
C PRO A 69 14.23 19.85 24.26
N GLN A 70 13.88 20.47 23.12
CA GLN A 70 12.57 21.09 22.91
C GLN A 70 11.46 20.04 22.84
N THR A 71 11.72 18.91 22.17
CA THR A 71 10.79 17.77 22.19
C THR A 71 10.62 17.26 23.62
N ALA A 72 11.70 17.02 24.35
CA ALA A 72 11.64 16.50 25.72
C ALA A 72 10.88 17.44 26.69
N GLU A 73 11.07 18.76 26.55
CA GLU A 73 10.35 19.77 27.34
C GLU A 73 8.85 19.79 27.02
N ALA A 74 8.48 19.59 25.76
CA ALA A 74 7.09 19.68 25.27
C ALA A 74 6.24 18.45 25.63
N VAL A 75 6.83 17.25 25.69
CA VAL A 75 6.13 15.95 25.77
C VAL A 75 5.15 15.89 26.97
N ALA A 76 5.61 16.25 28.18
CA ALA A 76 4.77 16.14 29.38
C ALA A 76 3.50 17.04 29.30
N SER A 77 3.67 18.27 28.79
CA SER A 77 2.55 19.20 28.58
C SER A 77 1.62 18.71 27.49
N TYR A 78 2.18 18.13 26.41
CA TYR A 78 1.41 17.56 25.31
C TYR A 78 0.56 16.36 25.76
N ALA A 79 1.12 15.43 26.54
CA ALA A 79 0.40 14.29 27.10
C ALA A 79 -0.72 14.73 28.07
N ALA A 80 -0.51 15.80 28.85
CA ALA A 80 -1.55 16.37 29.70
C ALA A 80 -2.72 16.96 28.89
N LEU A 81 -2.45 17.54 27.70
CA LEU A 81 -3.49 18.00 26.79
C LEU A 81 -4.23 16.82 26.14
N GLN A 82 -3.52 15.78 25.71
CA GLN A 82 -4.12 14.55 25.19
C GLN A 82 -5.16 14.00 26.17
N SER A 83 -4.79 13.78 27.43
CA SER A 83 -5.69 13.23 28.47
C SER A 83 -6.98 14.04 28.66
N ARG A 84 -6.98 15.33 28.28
CA ARG A 84 -8.13 16.23 28.44
C ARG A 84 -8.99 16.34 27.18
N PHE A 85 -8.41 16.20 26.01
CA PHE A 85 -9.08 16.53 24.75
C PHE A 85 -9.38 15.32 23.84
N ASP A 86 -8.79 14.16 24.09
CA ASP A 86 -9.05 12.92 23.36
C ASP A 86 -10.56 12.60 23.34
N ALA A 87 -11.20 12.52 24.51
CA ALA A 87 -12.63 12.29 24.61
C ALA A 87 -13.52 13.40 24.01
N GLN A 88 -12.92 14.52 23.57
CA GLN A 88 -13.62 15.64 22.92
C GLN A 88 -13.55 15.57 21.39
N GLY A 89 -13.01 14.47 20.85
CA GLY A 89 -12.88 14.21 19.43
C GLY A 89 -11.66 14.89 18.78
N ILE A 90 -10.54 14.96 19.50
CA ILE A 90 -9.25 15.40 18.99
C ILE A 90 -8.27 14.24 19.11
N GLU A 91 -7.73 13.79 18.01
CA GLU A 91 -6.68 12.77 17.96
C GLU A 91 -5.31 13.38 18.26
N PHE A 92 -4.43 12.61 18.90
CA PHE A 92 -3.08 13.06 19.26
C PHE A 92 -2.01 12.14 18.68
N MET A 93 -1.07 12.71 17.95
CA MET A 93 0.06 12.01 17.33
C MET A 93 1.32 12.86 17.43
N MET A 94 2.47 12.25 17.18
CA MET A 94 3.71 12.97 16.92
C MET A 94 4.15 12.72 15.49
N ILE A 95 5.05 13.57 14.98
CA ILE A 95 5.66 13.39 13.66
C ILE A 95 7.17 13.59 13.74
N ASN A 96 7.93 12.61 13.23
CA ASN A 96 9.39 12.73 13.05
C ASN A 96 9.69 13.18 11.62
N PRO A 97 10.22 14.40 11.42
CA PRO A 97 10.42 15.00 10.10
C PRO A 97 11.80 14.72 9.49
N LEU A 98 12.69 13.97 10.16
CA LEU A 98 14.10 13.88 9.77
C LEU A 98 14.50 12.57 9.08
N GLY A 99 13.54 11.67 8.77
CA GLY A 99 13.86 10.37 8.19
C GLY A 99 14.80 9.54 9.08
N GLN A 100 14.68 9.70 10.39
CA GLN A 100 15.46 8.93 11.35
C GLN A 100 14.98 7.47 11.36
N SER A 101 15.88 6.52 11.57
CA SER A 101 15.51 5.11 11.52
C SER A 101 14.39 4.79 12.50
N ARG A 102 13.45 3.95 12.09
CA ARG A 102 12.32 3.50 12.93
C ARG A 102 12.78 3.02 14.31
N ALA A 103 13.85 2.22 14.36
CA ALA A 103 14.37 1.72 15.63
C ALA A 103 14.82 2.85 16.56
N SER A 104 15.46 3.92 16.02
CA SER A 104 15.87 5.07 16.82
C SER A 104 14.70 5.95 17.24
N VAL A 105 13.69 6.11 16.40
CA VAL A 105 12.45 6.83 16.75
C VAL A 105 11.69 6.09 17.84
N LYS A 106 11.54 4.77 17.71
CA LYS A 106 10.92 3.91 18.72
C LYS A 106 11.65 4.00 20.05
N GLN A 107 12.98 3.93 20.04
CA GLN A 107 13.77 4.05 21.28
C GLN A 107 13.58 5.44 21.91
N ALA A 108 13.62 6.50 21.13
CA ALA A 108 13.40 7.86 21.64
C ALA A 108 11.98 8.06 22.22
N ALA A 109 10.95 7.44 21.61
CA ALA A 109 9.60 7.45 22.14
C ALA A 109 9.52 6.73 23.50
N MET A 110 10.19 5.57 23.62
CA MET A 110 10.28 4.83 24.89
C MET A 110 11.02 5.62 25.98
N ASP A 111 12.14 6.26 25.63
CA ASP A 111 12.95 7.07 26.56
C ASP A 111 12.19 8.29 27.08
N LEU A 112 11.22 8.79 26.32
CA LEU A 112 10.36 9.93 26.67
C LEU A 112 8.99 9.53 27.24
N ASP A 113 8.73 8.24 27.42
CA ASP A 113 7.44 7.69 27.89
C ASP A 113 6.25 8.17 27.04
N VAL A 114 6.43 8.13 25.70
CA VAL A 114 5.42 8.56 24.72
C VAL A 114 4.47 7.40 24.43
N GLU A 115 3.18 7.62 24.66
CA GLU A 115 2.11 6.64 24.42
C GLU A 115 1.38 6.83 23.06
N VAL A 116 1.52 8.01 22.44
CA VAL A 116 0.88 8.31 21.15
C VAL A 116 1.71 7.78 19.97
N PRO A 117 1.08 7.53 18.79
CA PRO A 117 1.81 7.20 17.58
C PRO A 117 2.81 8.30 17.19
N VAL A 118 4.03 7.90 16.83
CA VAL A 118 5.06 8.80 16.26
C VAL A 118 5.20 8.48 14.78
N LEU A 119 4.56 9.27 13.93
CA LEU A 119 4.59 9.11 12.49
C LEU A 119 5.99 9.40 11.94
N ILE A 120 6.48 8.56 11.04
CA ILE A 120 7.82 8.69 10.46
C ILE A 120 7.70 9.20 9.03
N ASP A 121 8.15 10.42 8.78
CA ASP A 121 8.20 11.01 7.44
C ASP A 121 9.58 10.84 6.83
N ASP A 122 9.88 9.63 6.36
CA ASP A 122 11.18 9.27 5.78
C ASP A 122 11.54 10.17 4.61
N ALA A 123 10.57 10.46 3.75
CA ALA A 123 10.76 11.30 2.57
C ALA A 123 10.73 12.80 2.85
N GLN A 124 10.39 13.22 4.05
CA GLN A 124 10.29 14.61 4.49
C GLN A 124 9.27 15.47 3.69
N VAL A 125 8.48 14.85 2.84
CA VAL A 125 7.54 15.56 1.94
C VAL A 125 6.30 16.06 2.67
N ILE A 126 5.82 15.28 3.67
CA ILE A 126 4.65 15.66 4.48
C ILE A 126 5.02 16.80 5.43
N SER A 127 6.11 16.65 6.15
CA SER A 127 6.60 17.65 7.10
C SER A 127 6.89 18.99 6.42
N LYS A 128 7.47 18.95 5.23
CA LYS A 128 7.69 20.15 4.41
C LYS A 128 6.36 20.79 3.97
N ALA A 129 5.40 19.98 3.53
CA ALA A 129 4.07 20.46 3.13
C ALA A 129 3.28 21.06 4.32
N MET A 130 3.51 20.55 5.55
CA MET A 130 2.94 21.11 6.78
C MET A 130 3.66 22.40 7.23
N GLY A 131 4.79 22.78 6.61
CA GLY A 131 5.59 23.92 7.00
C GLY A 131 6.33 23.73 8.34
N ILE A 132 6.62 22.47 8.72
CA ILE A 132 7.38 22.18 9.95
C ILE A 132 8.78 22.75 9.82
N ASP A 133 9.18 23.62 10.74
CA ASP A 133 10.51 24.22 10.74
C ASP A 133 11.21 24.22 12.10
N LYS A 134 10.53 23.82 13.18
CA LYS A 134 11.07 23.77 14.54
C LYS A 134 10.79 22.44 15.22
N SER A 135 11.78 21.95 15.96
CA SER A 135 11.62 20.83 16.87
C SER A 135 10.74 21.21 18.07
N GLY A 136 9.84 20.33 18.51
CA GLY A 136 8.91 20.59 19.64
C GLY A 136 7.77 21.54 19.31
N GLU A 137 7.57 21.91 18.03
CA GLU A 137 6.42 22.69 17.58
C GLU A 137 5.15 21.82 17.57
N ALA A 138 4.01 22.42 17.94
CA ALA A 138 2.71 21.78 17.90
C ALA A 138 1.87 22.31 16.74
N PHE A 139 1.09 21.42 16.13
CA PHE A 139 0.18 21.71 15.02
C PHE A 139 -1.21 21.19 15.34
N LEU A 140 -2.25 21.87 14.83
CA LEU A 140 -3.58 21.27 14.64
C LEU A 140 -3.87 21.18 13.14
N TYR A 141 -4.27 20.01 12.72
CA TYR A 141 -4.66 19.68 11.36
C TYR A 141 -6.14 19.30 11.33
N ASP A 142 -6.90 19.89 10.42
CA ASP A 142 -8.31 19.51 10.17
C ASP A 142 -8.35 18.39 9.14
N PRO A 143 -8.75 17.16 9.49
CA PRO A 143 -8.76 16.01 8.58
C PRO A 143 -9.87 16.07 7.52
N ARG A 144 -10.73 17.08 7.52
CA ARG A 144 -11.80 17.28 6.53
C ARG A 144 -11.43 18.30 5.47
N SER A 145 -10.79 19.41 5.86
CA SER A 145 -10.30 20.43 4.94
C SER A 145 -8.87 20.16 4.48
N PHE A 146 -8.13 19.31 5.20
CA PHE A 146 -6.72 19.00 4.98
C PHE A 146 -5.80 20.20 5.16
N GLU A 147 -6.11 21.04 6.13
CA GLU A 147 -5.41 22.28 6.42
C GLU A 147 -4.79 22.29 7.81
N VAL A 148 -3.61 22.91 7.93
CA VAL A 148 -3.05 23.27 9.21
C VAL A 148 -3.81 24.51 9.74
N ILE A 149 -4.57 24.35 10.83
CA ILE A 149 -5.40 25.40 11.42
C ILE A 149 -4.76 26.07 12.64
N PHE A 150 -3.68 25.49 13.18
CA PHE A 150 -2.84 26.08 14.24
C PHE A 150 -1.40 25.58 14.12
N ARG A 151 -0.45 26.47 14.42
CA ARG A 151 0.95 26.11 14.68
C ARG A 151 1.58 27.00 15.75
N GLY A 152 2.44 26.43 16.59
CA GLY A 152 3.15 27.18 17.64
C GLY A 152 3.63 26.29 18.79
N PRO A 153 4.10 26.90 19.91
CA PRO A 153 4.52 26.14 21.08
C PRO A 153 3.34 25.42 21.75
N VAL A 154 3.60 24.25 22.38
CA VAL A 154 2.58 23.48 23.13
C VAL A 154 1.83 24.33 24.15
N ALA A 155 2.50 25.30 24.78
CA ALA A 155 1.87 26.22 25.74
C ALA A 155 0.72 27.06 25.14
N ALA A 156 0.75 27.32 23.84
CA ALA A 156 -0.33 28.04 23.15
C ALA A 156 -1.39 27.11 22.53
N LEU A 157 -1.12 25.82 22.42
CA LEU A 157 -2.00 24.83 21.81
C LEU A 157 -3.32 24.70 22.58
N GLU A 158 -3.33 24.80 23.89
CA GLU A 158 -4.52 24.62 24.74
C GLU A 158 -5.67 25.58 24.35
N THR A 159 -5.36 26.83 24.00
CA THR A 159 -6.38 27.80 23.55
C THR A 159 -7.03 27.36 22.25
N ALA A 160 -6.23 26.94 21.27
CA ALA A 160 -6.73 26.45 19.98
C ALA A 160 -7.56 25.16 20.14
N LEU A 161 -7.13 24.24 21.01
CA LEU A 161 -7.87 23.02 21.34
C LEU A 161 -9.25 23.31 21.94
N ASN A 162 -9.33 24.26 22.89
CA ASN A 162 -10.61 24.67 23.48
C ASN A 162 -11.57 25.29 22.44
N GLU A 163 -11.04 26.08 21.51
CA GLU A 163 -11.84 26.68 20.43
C GLU A 163 -12.37 25.60 19.49
N VAL A 164 -11.51 24.68 19.02
CA VAL A 164 -11.88 23.57 18.14
C VAL A 164 -12.85 22.62 18.83
N ALA A 165 -12.60 22.25 20.09
CA ALA A 165 -13.52 21.41 20.87
C ALA A 165 -14.92 22.02 20.99
N ALA A 166 -15.00 23.36 21.10
CA ALA A 166 -16.25 24.11 21.10
C ALA A 166 -16.85 24.34 19.70
N GLY A 167 -16.26 23.80 18.63
CA GLY A 167 -16.72 24.00 17.24
C GLY A 167 -16.48 25.40 16.69
N LYS A 168 -15.50 26.12 17.24
CA LYS A 168 -15.11 27.47 16.79
C LYS A 168 -13.85 27.41 15.94
N SER A 169 -13.69 28.40 15.08
CA SER A 169 -12.42 28.63 14.38
C SER A 169 -11.33 29.08 15.33
N VAL A 170 -10.09 28.68 15.06
CA VAL A 170 -8.93 29.10 15.83
C VAL A 170 -8.69 30.61 15.67
N SER A 171 -8.68 31.33 16.77
CA SER A 171 -8.57 32.80 16.79
C SER A 171 -7.11 33.27 16.52
N THR A 172 -6.13 32.46 16.90
CA THR A 172 -4.71 32.75 16.73
C THR A 172 -4.04 31.55 16.06
N PRO A 173 -4.09 31.46 14.71
CA PRO A 173 -3.63 30.27 13.98
C PRO A 173 -2.10 30.10 13.98
N VAL A 174 -1.33 31.15 14.23
CA VAL A 174 0.13 31.10 14.26
C VAL A 174 0.66 31.81 15.51
N VAL A 175 1.45 31.09 16.30
CA VAL A 175 2.19 31.65 17.43
C VAL A 175 3.66 31.38 17.22
N ALA A 176 4.45 32.46 17.17
CA ALA A 176 5.88 32.35 16.94
C ALA A 176 6.56 31.51 18.03
N MET A 177 7.45 30.65 17.61
CA MET A 177 8.22 29.75 18.47
C MET A 177 9.73 29.91 18.21
N SER A 178 10.54 29.83 19.26
CA SER A 178 12.00 29.67 19.17
C SER A 178 12.34 28.20 19.42
N GLY A 179 13.26 27.65 18.65
CA GLY A 179 13.68 26.25 18.78
C GLY A 179 14.77 25.89 17.80
N ALA A 180 15.25 24.64 17.86
CA ALA A 180 16.17 24.10 16.87
C ALA A 180 15.47 23.95 15.52
N ASP A 181 16.14 24.39 14.46
CA ASP A 181 15.64 24.31 13.10
C ASP A 181 15.55 22.84 12.62
N VAL A 182 14.49 22.52 11.93
CA VAL A 182 14.35 21.31 11.13
C VAL A 182 14.81 21.65 9.70
N SER A 183 15.79 20.93 9.20
CA SER A 183 16.31 21.13 7.84
C SER A 183 15.92 19.97 6.93
N TYR A 184 15.48 20.31 5.71
CA TYR A 184 15.10 19.35 4.70
C TYR A 184 16.20 19.16 3.67
N GLN A 185 16.51 17.90 3.34
CA GLN A 185 17.44 17.55 2.29
C GLN A 185 16.65 17.17 1.04
N MET A 186 16.32 18.16 0.22
CA MET A 186 15.60 17.93 -1.03
C MET A 186 16.37 18.53 -2.20
N ASN A 187 16.36 17.80 -3.32
CA ASN A 187 16.91 18.32 -4.56
C ASN A 187 16.01 19.44 -5.10
N THR A 188 16.58 20.59 -5.42
CA THR A 188 15.85 21.75 -5.97
C THR A 188 15.97 21.88 -7.49
N SER A 189 16.81 21.06 -8.12
CA SER A 189 17.04 21.06 -9.57
C SER A 189 16.69 19.69 -10.15
N ILE A 190 15.38 19.47 -10.40
CA ILE A 190 14.85 18.20 -10.87
C ILE A 190 14.55 18.27 -12.37
N SER A 191 15.14 17.36 -13.14
CA SER A 191 14.94 17.22 -14.57
C SER A 191 13.81 16.23 -14.85
N TYR A 192 12.83 16.65 -15.66
CA TYR A 192 11.82 15.70 -16.15
C TYR A 192 12.45 14.55 -16.93
N VAL A 193 13.36 14.86 -17.86
CA VAL A 193 13.94 13.88 -18.78
C VAL A 193 14.84 12.89 -18.06
N ASN A 194 15.67 13.38 -17.09
CA ASN A 194 16.73 12.57 -16.49
C ASN A 194 16.32 11.95 -15.15
N ASP A 195 15.39 12.58 -14.40
CA ASP A 195 15.05 12.16 -13.05
C ASP A 195 13.61 11.62 -12.98
N VAL A 196 12.61 12.36 -13.51
CA VAL A 196 11.19 12.01 -13.34
C VAL A 196 10.73 10.91 -14.29
N ALA A 197 11.03 11.05 -15.60
CA ALA A 197 10.55 10.10 -16.60
C ALA A 197 11.09 8.68 -16.39
N PRO A 198 12.35 8.45 -15.95
CA PRO A 198 12.82 7.11 -15.59
C PRO A 198 12.03 6.49 -14.44
N ILE A 199 11.77 7.24 -13.35
CA ILE A 199 10.98 6.77 -12.22
C ILE A 199 9.57 6.35 -12.68
N LEU A 200 8.91 7.21 -13.50
CA LEU A 200 7.59 6.92 -14.02
C LEU A 200 7.56 5.71 -14.95
N ALA A 201 8.59 5.56 -15.78
CA ALA A 201 8.72 4.43 -16.69
C ALA A 201 8.85 3.10 -15.95
N GLU A 202 9.62 3.07 -14.87
CA GLU A 202 9.88 1.88 -14.06
C GLU A 202 8.70 1.53 -13.16
N ASN A 203 8.18 2.51 -12.40
CA ASN A 203 7.24 2.25 -11.30
C ASN A 203 5.76 2.46 -11.68
N CYS A 204 5.46 3.14 -12.78
CA CYS A 204 4.08 3.54 -13.12
C CYS A 204 3.62 3.04 -14.49
N ALA A 205 4.44 3.25 -15.54
CA ALA A 205 4.03 3.03 -16.91
C ALA A 205 3.78 1.57 -17.28
N THR A 206 4.33 0.60 -16.53
CA THR A 206 4.02 -0.83 -16.68
C THR A 206 2.52 -1.11 -16.60
N CYS A 207 1.84 -0.44 -15.67
CA CYS A 207 0.38 -0.51 -15.50
C CYS A 207 -0.35 0.61 -16.26
N HIS A 208 0.18 1.86 -16.19
CA HIS A 208 -0.37 3.06 -16.79
C HIS A 208 0.12 3.26 -18.24
N ARG A 209 -0.27 2.37 -19.13
CA ARG A 209 0.03 2.38 -20.57
C ARG A 209 -1.19 2.03 -21.40
N ASP A 210 -1.16 2.31 -22.69
CA ASP A 210 -2.21 1.81 -23.58
C ASP A 210 -2.27 0.27 -23.56
N GLY A 211 -3.47 -0.25 -23.40
CA GLY A 211 -3.71 -1.68 -23.15
C GLY A 211 -3.16 -2.21 -21.82
N GLY A 212 -2.69 -1.35 -20.91
CA GLY A 212 -2.33 -1.69 -19.53
C GLY A 212 -3.55 -1.94 -18.64
N ILE A 213 -3.31 -2.26 -17.36
CA ILE A 213 -4.40 -2.52 -16.40
C ILE A 213 -4.99 -1.24 -15.83
N ALA A 214 -4.21 -0.16 -15.76
CA ALA A 214 -4.65 1.11 -15.22
C ALA A 214 -5.65 1.81 -16.15
N PRO A 215 -6.55 2.67 -15.62
CA PRO A 215 -7.63 3.28 -16.40
C PRO A 215 -7.18 4.37 -17.39
N PHE A 216 -5.92 4.81 -17.32
CA PHE A 216 -5.33 5.81 -18.21
C PHE A 216 -3.84 5.55 -18.40
N ALA A 217 -3.28 6.05 -19.50
CA ALA A 217 -1.85 5.93 -19.80
C ALA A 217 -1.06 7.15 -19.31
N LEU A 218 0.17 6.92 -18.85
CA LEU A 218 1.20 7.93 -18.56
C LEU A 218 2.29 7.84 -19.63
N ASP A 219 1.92 8.05 -20.88
CA ASP A 219 2.73 7.82 -22.08
C ASP A 219 3.39 9.11 -22.62
N SER A 220 3.24 10.23 -21.93
CA SER A 220 3.83 11.50 -22.34
C SER A 220 3.89 12.49 -21.18
N HIS A 221 4.80 13.48 -21.27
CA HIS A 221 4.87 14.59 -20.33
C HIS A 221 3.52 15.29 -20.15
N ALA A 222 2.82 15.55 -21.25
CA ALA A 222 1.52 16.25 -21.18
C ALA A 222 0.48 15.49 -20.36
N MET A 223 0.44 14.16 -20.49
CA MET A 223 -0.43 13.32 -19.67
C MET A 223 -0.01 13.37 -18.20
N VAL A 224 1.28 13.20 -17.90
CA VAL A 224 1.80 13.26 -16.53
C VAL A 224 1.54 14.62 -15.89
N GLN A 225 1.78 15.73 -16.62
CA GLN A 225 1.50 17.08 -16.14
C GLN A 225 0.01 17.28 -15.85
N GLY A 226 -0.86 16.78 -16.73
CA GLY A 226 -2.31 16.86 -16.52
C GLY A 226 -2.78 16.10 -15.28
N TRP A 227 -2.14 14.99 -14.96
CA TRP A 227 -2.42 14.17 -13.79
C TRP A 227 -1.61 14.53 -12.52
N SER A 228 -0.69 15.50 -12.60
CA SER A 228 0.22 15.85 -11.48
C SER A 228 -0.48 16.08 -10.14
N PRO A 229 -1.63 16.78 -10.05
CA PRO A 229 -2.29 16.96 -8.75
C PRO A 229 -2.78 15.65 -8.14
N MET A 230 -3.28 14.72 -8.98
CA MET A 230 -3.70 13.40 -8.53
C MET A 230 -2.50 12.51 -8.21
N ILE A 231 -1.41 12.57 -9.01
CA ILE A 231 -0.18 11.85 -8.73
C ILE A 231 0.37 12.26 -7.36
N ARG A 232 0.41 13.57 -7.07
CA ARG A 232 0.80 14.06 -5.74
C ARG A 232 -0.07 13.47 -4.64
N GLU A 233 -1.38 13.54 -4.79
CA GLU A 233 -2.33 13.04 -3.78
C GLU A 233 -2.15 11.53 -3.54
N VAL A 234 -2.04 10.71 -4.58
CA VAL A 234 -1.90 9.25 -4.40
C VAL A 234 -0.54 8.84 -3.86
N LEU A 235 0.52 9.63 -4.09
CA LEU A 235 1.83 9.44 -3.46
C LEU A 235 1.81 9.83 -1.98
N MET A 236 1.22 10.97 -1.64
CA MET A 236 1.09 11.45 -0.26
C MET A 236 0.25 10.50 0.60
N THR A 237 -0.81 9.92 0.05
CA THR A 237 -1.69 8.95 0.73
C THR A 237 -1.20 7.50 0.61
N LYS A 238 -0.08 7.25 -0.06
CA LYS A 238 0.49 5.92 -0.34
C LYS A 238 -0.51 4.96 -1.02
N ARG A 239 -1.46 5.51 -1.79
CA ARG A 239 -2.45 4.74 -2.55
C ARG A 239 -1.87 4.18 -3.85
N MET A 240 -0.87 4.85 -4.42
CA MET A 240 -0.08 4.42 -5.58
C MET A 240 1.42 4.60 -5.31
N PRO A 241 2.28 3.71 -5.84
CA PRO A 241 1.94 2.41 -6.47
C PRO A 241 1.14 1.51 -5.53
N PRO A 242 0.30 0.58 -6.05
CA PRO A 242 -0.52 -0.28 -5.20
C PRO A 242 0.30 -1.42 -4.59
N GLY A 243 -0.25 -2.08 -3.55
CA GLY A 243 0.38 -3.23 -2.92
C GLY A 243 1.66 -2.91 -2.14
N GLN A 244 1.81 -1.66 -1.70
CA GLN A 244 2.94 -1.26 -0.87
C GLN A 244 2.93 -1.97 0.47
N ILE A 245 4.10 -2.38 0.90
CA ILE A 245 4.37 -2.93 2.22
C ILE A 245 5.19 -1.95 3.04
N ASP A 246 5.42 -2.28 4.29
CA ASP A 246 6.31 -1.53 5.16
C ASP A 246 7.76 -1.61 4.67
N PRO A 247 8.38 -0.51 4.20
CA PRO A 247 9.73 -0.53 3.64
C PRO A 247 10.84 -0.83 4.66
N HIS A 248 10.51 -0.82 5.95
CA HIS A 248 11.47 -1.10 7.03
C HIS A 248 11.51 -2.59 7.40
N VAL A 249 10.70 -3.46 6.76
CA VAL A 249 10.56 -4.87 7.09
C VAL A 249 10.74 -5.74 5.86
N GLY A 250 11.80 -6.55 5.87
CA GLY A 250 12.12 -7.43 4.75
C GLY A 250 12.77 -6.71 3.56
N ASN A 251 12.98 -7.44 2.47
CA ASN A 251 13.46 -6.92 1.19
C ASN A 251 12.85 -7.80 0.08
N PHE A 252 12.09 -7.20 -0.81
CA PHE A 252 11.29 -7.91 -1.81
C PHE A 252 11.60 -7.42 -3.21
N THR A 253 11.39 -8.26 -4.21
CA THR A 253 11.61 -7.89 -5.62
C THR A 253 10.41 -7.19 -6.25
N ASN A 254 9.26 -7.21 -5.61
CA ASN A 254 7.97 -6.73 -6.14
C ASN A 254 7.11 -6.03 -5.08
N ASP A 255 7.72 -5.21 -4.23
CA ASP A 255 7.02 -4.49 -3.17
C ASP A 255 6.39 -3.16 -3.63
N TYR A 256 6.73 -2.68 -4.82
CA TYR A 256 6.26 -1.42 -5.41
C TYR A 256 6.47 -0.17 -4.53
N VAL A 257 7.31 -0.25 -3.50
CA VAL A 257 7.63 0.89 -2.63
C VAL A 257 8.62 1.80 -3.34
N LEU A 258 8.26 3.08 -3.48
CA LEU A 258 9.20 4.08 -3.99
C LEU A 258 10.25 4.40 -2.93
N SER A 259 11.50 4.53 -3.36
CA SER A 259 12.58 5.01 -2.50
C SER A 259 12.30 6.44 -2.01
N VAL A 260 13.01 6.86 -0.97
CA VAL A 260 12.94 8.23 -0.45
C VAL A 260 13.25 9.24 -1.54
N GLU A 261 14.32 9.01 -2.32
CA GLU A 261 14.75 9.87 -3.41
C GLU A 261 13.70 9.97 -4.52
N GLU A 262 13.06 8.87 -4.89
CA GLU A 262 12.00 8.85 -5.91
C GLU A 262 10.77 9.64 -5.45
N GLN A 263 10.34 9.46 -4.19
CA GLN A 263 9.22 10.22 -3.62
C GLN A 263 9.54 11.72 -3.60
N GLN A 264 10.72 12.11 -3.13
CA GLN A 264 11.18 13.50 -3.10
C GLN A 264 11.26 14.10 -4.51
N THR A 265 11.77 13.33 -5.48
CA THR A 265 11.90 13.76 -6.87
C THR A 265 10.54 14.02 -7.51
N LEU A 266 9.61 13.06 -7.40
CA LEU A 266 8.27 13.20 -7.99
C LEU A 266 7.49 14.36 -7.36
N ILE A 267 7.44 14.42 -6.03
CA ILE A 267 6.71 15.49 -5.32
C ILE A 267 7.37 16.85 -5.57
N GLY A 268 8.68 16.96 -5.48
CA GLY A 268 9.41 18.20 -5.72
C GLY A 268 9.23 18.73 -7.14
N TRP A 269 9.23 17.84 -8.15
CA TRP A 269 8.93 18.22 -9.53
C TRP A 269 7.50 18.72 -9.71
N ILE A 270 6.53 18.05 -9.09
CA ILE A 270 5.11 18.48 -9.15
C ILE A 270 4.94 19.85 -8.49
N GLU A 271 5.54 20.06 -7.30
CA GLU A 271 5.46 21.32 -6.57
C GLU A 271 6.18 22.48 -7.29
N SER A 272 7.18 22.17 -8.12
CA SER A 272 7.85 23.15 -8.98
C SER A 272 7.10 23.48 -10.28
N GLY A 273 5.90 22.90 -10.50
CA GLY A 273 5.01 23.20 -11.63
C GLY A 273 5.04 22.19 -12.77
N SER A 274 5.64 21.01 -12.56
CA SER A 274 5.65 19.90 -13.50
C SER A 274 6.21 20.27 -14.88
N LEU A 275 7.30 21.03 -14.91
CA LEU A 275 7.87 21.55 -16.14
C LEU A 275 8.67 20.46 -16.88
N LYS A 276 8.64 20.52 -18.21
CA LYS A 276 9.47 19.69 -19.09
C LYS A 276 10.77 20.44 -19.39
N ASP A 277 11.88 19.77 -19.27
CA ASP A 277 13.17 20.17 -19.79
C ASP A 277 13.52 19.30 -21.00
N GLY A 278 14.36 19.82 -21.90
CA GLY A 278 14.76 19.10 -23.12
C GLY A 278 13.68 18.99 -24.20
N GLU A 279 14.08 18.54 -25.39
CA GLU A 279 13.19 18.41 -26.57
C GLU A 279 12.52 17.02 -26.63
N SER A 280 13.21 15.96 -26.21
CA SER A 280 12.69 14.59 -26.22
C SER A 280 11.73 14.34 -25.07
N ASP A 281 10.85 13.36 -25.25
CA ASP A 281 9.98 12.84 -24.22
C ASP A 281 10.25 11.34 -24.04
N PRO A 282 10.95 10.93 -22.96
CA PRO A 282 11.29 9.52 -22.76
C PRO A 282 10.08 8.61 -22.66
N LEU A 283 8.97 9.07 -22.05
CA LEU A 283 7.76 8.27 -21.90
C LEU A 283 7.09 7.99 -23.25
N ALA A 284 7.11 8.97 -24.18
CA ALA A 284 6.55 8.80 -25.53
C ALA A 284 7.35 7.81 -26.40
N SER A 285 8.56 7.47 -25.99
CA SER A 285 9.42 6.52 -26.71
C SER A 285 9.39 5.10 -26.12
N LEU A 286 8.64 4.87 -25.03
CA LEU A 286 8.52 3.55 -24.42
C LEU A 286 7.86 2.56 -25.39
N THR A 287 8.42 1.37 -25.45
CA THR A 287 7.87 0.25 -26.24
C THR A 287 7.60 -0.93 -25.31
N TRP A 288 6.47 -1.58 -25.53
CA TRP A 288 6.06 -2.70 -24.72
C TRP A 288 6.09 -4.01 -25.50
N PRO A 289 6.41 -5.14 -24.86
CA PRO A 289 6.37 -6.42 -25.53
C PRO A 289 5.00 -6.66 -26.18
N SER A 290 4.99 -7.00 -27.45
CA SER A 290 3.76 -7.33 -28.20
C SER A 290 3.35 -8.80 -28.05
N THR A 291 4.17 -9.61 -27.38
CA THR A 291 3.92 -11.03 -27.17
C THR A 291 2.93 -11.27 -26.05
N LYS A 292 1.96 -12.14 -26.30
CA LYS A 292 0.96 -12.56 -25.32
C LYS A 292 1.62 -13.21 -24.09
N TRP A 293 2.66 -14.01 -24.30
CA TRP A 293 3.32 -14.83 -23.31
C TRP A 293 4.71 -14.31 -22.97
N ALA A 294 5.00 -14.14 -21.68
CA ALA A 294 6.27 -13.55 -21.23
C ALA A 294 7.51 -14.42 -21.53
N TYR A 295 7.33 -15.74 -21.57
CA TYR A 295 8.45 -16.68 -21.72
C TYR A 295 8.40 -17.46 -23.04
N GLY A 296 7.83 -16.86 -24.12
CA GLY A 296 7.55 -17.54 -25.39
C GLY A 296 6.32 -18.43 -25.32
N GLU A 297 6.05 -19.21 -26.38
CA GLU A 297 4.88 -20.10 -26.40
C GLU A 297 4.93 -21.12 -25.25
N PRO A 298 3.83 -21.28 -24.48
CA PRO A 298 3.77 -22.27 -23.40
C PRO A 298 3.82 -23.70 -23.93
N ASP A 299 4.39 -24.60 -23.13
CA ASP A 299 4.32 -26.05 -23.39
C ASP A 299 2.89 -26.57 -23.22
N LEU A 300 2.09 -25.93 -22.37
CA LEU A 300 0.69 -26.28 -22.14
C LEU A 300 -0.15 -25.03 -21.93
N ILE A 301 -1.32 -24.95 -22.60
CA ILE A 301 -2.32 -23.90 -22.37
C ILE A 301 -3.56 -24.52 -21.74
N VAL A 302 -3.89 -24.08 -20.53
CA VAL A 302 -5.14 -24.43 -19.83
C VAL A 302 -6.18 -23.36 -20.16
N LYS A 303 -7.28 -23.76 -20.80
CA LYS A 303 -8.39 -22.86 -21.13
C LYS A 303 -9.44 -22.93 -20.03
N VAL A 304 -9.71 -21.79 -19.41
CA VAL A 304 -10.81 -21.66 -18.44
C VAL A 304 -12.13 -21.62 -19.21
N PRO A 305 -13.16 -22.40 -18.80
CA PRO A 305 -14.46 -22.32 -19.44
C PRO A 305 -15.00 -20.89 -19.42
N PRO A 306 -15.55 -20.37 -20.55
CA PRO A 306 -16.08 -19.02 -20.62
C PRO A 306 -17.15 -18.75 -19.56
N GLN A 307 -17.08 -17.56 -18.93
CA GLN A 307 -18.03 -17.10 -17.94
C GLN A 307 -18.79 -15.88 -18.46
N GLU A 308 -20.11 -15.94 -18.41
CA GLU A 308 -20.99 -14.83 -18.81
C GLU A 308 -21.17 -13.88 -17.62
N ILE A 309 -20.71 -12.63 -17.76
CA ILE A 309 -20.74 -11.62 -16.72
C ILE A 309 -21.83 -10.59 -17.04
N PRO A 310 -22.85 -10.41 -16.19
CA PRO A 310 -23.90 -9.42 -16.41
C PRO A 310 -23.37 -7.99 -16.27
N ALA A 311 -24.10 -7.03 -16.82
CA ALA A 311 -23.73 -5.61 -16.71
C ALA A 311 -23.72 -5.10 -15.27
N THR A 312 -24.64 -5.58 -14.43
CA THR A 312 -24.83 -5.10 -13.05
C THR A 312 -25.20 -6.24 -12.13
N GLY A 313 -25.03 -6.03 -10.83
CA GLY A 313 -25.36 -7.00 -9.78
C GLY A 313 -24.11 -7.46 -9.02
N VAL A 314 -24.33 -8.19 -7.95
CA VAL A 314 -23.28 -8.86 -7.17
C VAL A 314 -23.23 -10.31 -7.64
N LEU A 315 -22.01 -10.78 -7.90
CA LEU A 315 -21.76 -12.14 -8.37
C LEU A 315 -21.18 -12.98 -7.24
N ASP A 316 -21.76 -14.15 -7.03
CA ASP A 316 -21.14 -15.17 -6.20
C ASP A 316 -19.85 -15.68 -6.85
N TYR A 317 -18.91 -16.13 -6.04
CA TYR A 317 -17.68 -16.73 -6.55
C TYR A 317 -17.96 -18.03 -7.30
N ILE A 318 -17.37 -18.14 -8.47
CA ILE A 318 -17.58 -19.28 -9.36
C ILE A 318 -16.43 -20.25 -9.20
N THR A 319 -16.73 -21.50 -8.83
CA THR A 319 -15.71 -22.56 -8.73
C THR A 319 -15.78 -23.45 -9.96
N VAL A 320 -14.64 -23.59 -10.66
CA VAL A 320 -14.50 -24.48 -11.81
C VAL A 320 -13.34 -25.44 -11.64
N MET A 321 -13.47 -26.63 -12.24
CA MET A 321 -12.42 -27.66 -12.29
C MET A 321 -12.02 -27.86 -13.75
N VAL A 322 -10.75 -27.61 -14.07
CA VAL A 322 -10.23 -27.68 -15.42
C VAL A 322 -9.14 -28.75 -15.50
N PRO A 323 -9.25 -29.73 -16.41
CA PRO A 323 -8.19 -30.71 -16.59
C PRO A 323 -6.97 -30.07 -17.26
N PHE A 324 -5.78 -30.52 -16.94
CA PHE A 324 -4.58 -30.20 -17.71
C PHE A 324 -4.57 -31.05 -19.00
N ALA A 325 -5.43 -30.69 -19.94
CA ALA A 325 -5.61 -31.43 -21.18
C ALA A 325 -4.30 -31.44 -22.01
N GLY A 326 -3.83 -32.63 -22.39
CA GLY A 326 -2.57 -32.80 -23.10
C GLY A 326 -1.35 -33.13 -22.19
N LEU A 327 -1.54 -33.11 -20.88
CA LEU A 327 -0.52 -33.58 -19.94
C LEU A 327 -0.57 -35.12 -19.86
N ASP A 328 0.29 -35.80 -20.62
CA ASP A 328 0.34 -37.25 -20.77
C ASP A 328 1.23 -37.98 -19.74
N ARG A 329 2.11 -37.22 -19.06
CA ARG A 329 3.03 -37.69 -18.02
C ARG A 329 3.30 -36.59 -16.99
N ASP A 330 3.93 -36.96 -15.90
CA ASP A 330 4.38 -36.02 -14.87
C ASP A 330 5.43 -35.07 -15.44
N ARG A 331 5.29 -33.75 -15.16
CA ARG A 331 6.20 -32.70 -15.64
C ARG A 331 6.55 -31.74 -14.51
N TRP A 332 7.77 -31.22 -14.53
CA TRP A 332 8.21 -30.18 -13.61
C TRP A 332 7.86 -28.80 -14.18
N VAL A 333 7.07 -28.03 -13.43
CA VAL A 333 6.70 -26.66 -13.82
C VAL A 333 7.86 -25.73 -13.52
N ARG A 334 8.24 -24.94 -14.52
CA ARG A 334 9.25 -23.89 -14.46
C ARG A 334 8.64 -22.49 -14.38
N ALA A 335 7.53 -22.27 -15.03
CA ALA A 335 6.84 -20.99 -15.04
C ALA A 335 5.34 -21.17 -15.29
N SER A 336 4.56 -20.18 -14.90
CA SER A 336 3.14 -20.08 -15.23
C SER A 336 2.73 -18.62 -15.40
N GLN A 337 1.75 -18.37 -16.28
CA GLN A 337 1.18 -17.05 -16.51
C GLN A 337 -0.31 -17.15 -16.73
N TYR A 338 -1.07 -16.36 -15.96
CA TYR A 338 -2.50 -16.22 -16.15
C TYR A 338 -2.80 -15.03 -17.07
N ILE A 339 -3.64 -15.23 -18.07
CA ILE A 339 -4.13 -14.18 -18.96
C ILE A 339 -5.65 -14.10 -18.82
N ALA A 340 -6.14 -13.02 -18.24
CA ALA A 340 -7.56 -12.75 -18.14
C ALA A 340 -8.17 -12.53 -19.54
N GLY A 341 -9.31 -13.14 -19.82
CA GLY A 341 -10.06 -12.89 -21.05
C GLY A 341 -10.65 -11.48 -21.07
N ASP A 342 -11.22 -11.05 -19.96
CA ASP A 342 -11.63 -9.67 -19.73
C ASP A 342 -11.18 -9.18 -18.35
N ARG A 343 -10.05 -8.45 -18.33
CA ARG A 343 -9.46 -7.91 -17.10
C ARG A 343 -10.29 -6.80 -16.43
N THR A 344 -11.30 -6.28 -17.10
CA THR A 344 -12.16 -5.24 -16.52
C THR A 344 -13.17 -5.80 -15.53
N VAL A 345 -13.46 -7.09 -15.61
CA VAL A 345 -14.44 -7.79 -14.77
C VAL A 345 -13.80 -8.86 -13.87
N LEU A 346 -12.70 -9.52 -14.29
CA LEU A 346 -12.01 -10.49 -13.46
C LEU A 346 -11.20 -9.77 -12.38
N HIS A 347 -11.64 -9.90 -11.13
CA HIS A 347 -10.99 -9.24 -10.00
C HIS A 347 -9.75 -10.03 -9.53
N HIS A 348 -9.93 -11.30 -9.14
CA HIS A 348 -8.83 -12.22 -8.86
C HIS A 348 -9.29 -13.68 -8.93
N THR A 349 -8.33 -14.60 -8.89
CA THR A 349 -8.61 -16.04 -8.81
C THR A 349 -7.81 -16.65 -7.66
N LEU A 350 -8.38 -17.69 -7.03
CA LEU A 350 -7.62 -18.63 -6.20
C LEU A 350 -7.40 -19.90 -7.00
N ASN A 351 -6.17 -20.38 -7.08
CA ASN A 351 -5.80 -21.53 -7.88
C ASN A 351 -5.23 -22.65 -7.00
N ALA A 352 -5.63 -23.90 -7.29
CA ALA A 352 -5.04 -25.06 -6.65
C ALA A 352 -4.87 -26.21 -7.64
N VAL A 353 -3.72 -26.88 -7.59
CA VAL A 353 -3.49 -28.12 -8.32
C VAL A 353 -4.03 -29.28 -7.47
N ILE A 354 -5.02 -29.97 -7.99
CA ILE A 354 -5.68 -31.11 -7.36
C ILE A 354 -5.08 -32.39 -7.93
N ALA A 355 -4.39 -33.16 -7.09
CA ALA A 355 -3.74 -34.39 -7.50
C ALA A 355 -4.75 -35.47 -7.97
N PRO A 356 -4.34 -36.38 -8.84
CA PRO A 356 -5.20 -37.48 -9.32
C PRO A 356 -5.78 -38.27 -8.16
N GLY A 357 -7.09 -38.59 -8.23
CA GLY A 357 -7.79 -39.35 -7.21
C GLY A 357 -8.14 -38.58 -5.92
N THR A 358 -7.72 -37.32 -5.80
CA THR A 358 -8.07 -36.46 -4.66
C THR A 358 -9.48 -35.88 -4.88
N ARG A 359 -10.33 -35.97 -3.85
CA ARG A 359 -11.62 -35.29 -3.88
C ARG A 359 -11.44 -33.80 -3.58
N PRO A 360 -11.87 -32.89 -4.46
CA PRO A 360 -11.80 -31.46 -4.19
C PRO A 360 -12.56 -31.08 -2.92
N SER A 361 -11.96 -30.21 -2.12
CA SER A 361 -12.58 -29.65 -0.91
C SER A 361 -12.26 -28.16 -0.83
N ALA A 362 -12.99 -27.40 -0.02
CA ALA A 362 -12.65 -26.00 0.23
C ALA A 362 -11.19 -25.84 0.67
N ALA A 363 -10.69 -26.69 1.55
CA ALA A 363 -9.29 -26.68 1.98
C ALA A 363 -8.31 -26.92 0.83
N SER A 364 -8.67 -27.72 -0.19
CA SER A 364 -7.80 -27.96 -1.35
C SER A 364 -7.61 -26.68 -2.19
N PHE A 365 -8.63 -25.82 -2.27
CA PHE A 365 -8.57 -24.54 -2.99
C PHE A 365 -7.82 -23.47 -2.20
N LEU A 366 -7.85 -23.57 -0.87
CA LEU A 366 -7.43 -22.51 0.02
C LEU A 366 -6.05 -22.76 0.66
N GLY A 367 -5.17 -23.51 -0.01
CA GLY A 367 -3.81 -23.77 0.44
C GLY A 367 -3.61 -25.01 1.31
N GLY A 368 -4.67 -25.83 1.50
CA GLY A 368 -4.60 -27.14 2.16
C GLY A 368 -4.32 -28.30 1.22
N GLY A 369 -3.85 -28.05 -0.01
CA GLY A 369 -3.47 -29.04 -1.01
C GLY A 369 -2.14 -29.72 -0.72
N ASP A 370 -1.64 -30.53 -1.66
CA ASP A 370 -0.30 -31.12 -1.59
C ASP A 370 0.76 -30.01 -1.54
N PRO A 371 1.52 -29.84 -0.45
CA PRO A 371 2.52 -28.78 -0.33
C PRO A 371 3.65 -28.86 -1.36
N ASN A 372 3.75 -29.99 -2.08
CA ASN A 372 4.74 -30.24 -3.12
C ASN A 372 4.14 -30.18 -4.54
N ALA A 373 2.86 -29.83 -4.68
CA ALA A 373 2.25 -29.67 -5.99
C ALA A 373 2.86 -28.47 -6.74
N ALA A 374 2.76 -28.51 -8.06
CA ALA A 374 3.17 -27.37 -8.89
C ALA A 374 2.41 -26.11 -8.50
N PHE A 375 3.12 -24.98 -8.43
CA PHE A 375 2.51 -23.69 -8.28
C PHE A 375 2.04 -23.20 -9.65
N ILE A 376 0.74 -22.92 -9.77
CA ILE A 376 0.14 -22.28 -10.94
C ILE A 376 -0.34 -20.90 -10.48
N THR A 377 0.26 -19.86 -11.05
CA THR A 377 -0.01 -18.48 -10.61
C THR A 377 -1.50 -18.14 -10.68
N PRO A 378 -2.08 -17.57 -9.62
CA PRO A 378 -3.42 -17.00 -9.69
C PRO A 378 -3.44 -15.73 -10.54
N TYR A 379 -4.61 -15.28 -10.96
CA TYR A 379 -4.79 -13.93 -11.48
C TYR A 379 -5.02 -12.95 -10.32
N ILE A 380 -4.22 -11.91 -10.34
CA ILE A 380 -4.39 -10.72 -9.49
C ILE A 380 -4.09 -9.53 -10.38
N PRO A 381 -4.84 -8.41 -10.31
CA PRO A 381 -4.51 -7.21 -11.04
C PRO A 381 -3.07 -6.76 -10.76
N GLY A 382 -2.28 -6.55 -11.81
CA GLY A 382 -0.88 -6.15 -11.69
C GLY A 382 0.12 -7.26 -11.35
N ALA A 383 -0.33 -8.50 -11.13
CA ALA A 383 0.61 -9.60 -10.90
C ALA A 383 1.42 -9.92 -12.17
N GLU A 384 2.71 -10.13 -11.97
CA GLU A 384 3.61 -10.57 -13.03
C GLU A 384 3.52 -12.07 -13.28
N PRO A 385 3.94 -12.54 -14.46
CA PRO A 385 4.09 -13.96 -14.74
C PRO A 385 5.07 -14.60 -13.75
N HIS A 386 4.67 -15.72 -13.16
CA HIS A 386 5.52 -16.44 -12.21
C HIS A 386 6.64 -17.20 -12.93
N LEU A 387 7.85 -17.02 -12.49
CA LEU A 387 9.03 -17.81 -12.87
C LEU A 387 9.67 -18.38 -11.61
N GLU A 388 9.84 -19.71 -11.56
CA GLU A 388 10.53 -20.36 -10.46
C GLU A 388 12.01 -19.91 -10.40
N LYS A 389 12.54 -19.82 -9.19
CA LYS A 389 13.97 -19.56 -9.01
C LYS A 389 14.78 -20.69 -9.70
N PRO A 390 16.00 -20.41 -10.18
CA PRO A 390 16.81 -21.40 -10.86
C PRO A 390 16.90 -22.72 -10.08
N ASN A 391 16.77 -23.83 -10.78
CA ASN A 391 16.81 -25.19 -10.21
C ASN A 391 15.71 -25.52 -9.20
N THR A 392 14.63 -24.74 -9.16
CA THR A 392 13.46 -24.93 -8.30
C THR A 392 12.21 -25.21 -9.14
N GLY A 393 11.32 -26.08 -8.70
CA GLY A 393 10.06 -26.34 -9.41
C GLY A 393 9.09 -27.19 -8.59
N GLY A 394 7.83 -27.21 -9.01
CA GLY A 394 6.78 -28.09 -8.50
C GLY A 394 6.41 -29.18 -9.50
N LEU A 395 6.10 -30.38 -9.02
CA LEU A 395 5.70 -31.50 -9.89
C LEU A 395 4.21 -31.44 -10.21
N LEU A 396 3.90 -31.32 -11.50
CA LEU A 396 2.54 -31.47 -12.03
C LEU A 396 2.32 -32.90 -12.49
N LYS A 397 1.51 -33.65 -11.76
CA LYS A 397 1.24 -35.07 -12.05
C LYS A 397 0.22 -35.22 -13.19
N ALA A 398 0.43 -36.18 -14.07
CA ALA A 398 -0.56 -36.55 -15.09
C ALA A 398 -1.91 -36.90 -14.45
N GLY A 399 -3.00 -36.43 -15.05
CA GLY A 399 -4.35 -36.60 -14.51
C GLY A 399 -4.72 -35.65 -13.38
N SER A 400 -3.85 -34.71 -13.00
CA SER A 400 -4.23 -33.61 -12.10
C SER A 400 -5.27 -32.70 -12.75
N MET A 401 -6.00 -31.98 -11.91
CA MET A 401 -6.94 -30.93 -12.33
C MET A 401 -6.51 -29.60 -11.72
N LEU A 402 -6.80 -28.50 -12.41
CA LEU A 402 -6.69 -27.15 -11.86
C LEU A 402 -8.05 -26.75 -11.30
N GLY A 403 -8.12 -26.56 -10.00
CA GLY A 403 -9.23 -25.93 -9.33
C GLY A 403 -9.08 -24.44 -9.37
N LEU A 404 -10.11 -23.72 -9.76
CA LEU A 404 -10.15 -22.28 -9.84
C LEU A 404 -11.37 -21.76 -9.10
N GLN A 405 -11.19 -20.78 -8.23
CA GLN A 405 -12.26 -19.94 -7.71
C GLN A 405 -12.11 -18.56 -8.36
N LEU A 406 -13.12 -18.17 -9.15
CA LEU A 406 -13.12 -16.97 -9.98
C LEU A 406 -13.95 -15.89 -9.29
N HIS A 407 -13.36 -14.72 -9.07
CA HIS A 407 -14.00 -13.57 -8.46
C HIS A 407 -14.22 -12.50 -9.52
N TYR A 408 -15.48 -12.12 -9.76
CA TYR A 408 -15.85 -11.12 -10.76
C TYR A 408 -16.50 -9.90 -10.15
N THR A 409 -16.30 -8.76 -10.81
CA THR A 409 -17.00 -7.50 -10.54
C THR A 409 -17.74 -7.04 -11.78
N THR A 410 -18.89 -6.42 -11.62
CA THR A 410 -19.67 -5.87 -12.74
C THR A 410 -19.24 -4.43 -13.04
N THR A 411 -19.22 -4.04 -14.33
CA THR A 411 -18.68 -2.74 -14.79
C THR A 411 -19.71 -1.88 -15.52
N GLY A 412 -20.99 -2.23 -15.45
CA GLY A 412 -22.06 -1.55 -16.20
C GLY A 412 -22.25 -2.07 -17.63
N LYS A 413 -21.38 -3.01 -18.07
CA LYS A 413 -21.45 -3.62 -19.41
C LYS A 413 -21.40 -5.15 -19.28
N ALA A 414 -22.33 -5.85 -19.91
CA ALA A 414 -22.28 -7.31 -19.99
C ALA A 414 -21.11 -7.74 -20.89
N THR A 415 -20.38 -8.78 -20.49
CA THR A 415 -19.22 -9.31 -21.19
C THR A 415 -19.05 -10.80 -20.93
N THR A 416 -18.11 -11.43 -21.66
CA THR A 416 -17.72 -12.83 -21.45
C THR A 416 -16.24 -12.87 -21.12
N ASP A 417 -15.85 -13.46 -20.00
CA ASP A 417 -14.47 -13.77 -19.68
C ASP A 417 -14.09 -15.18 -20.16
N ALA A 418 -13.01 -15.27 -20.94
CA ALA A 418 -12.44 -16.52 -21.46
C ALA A 418 -10.92 -16.54 -21.19
N SER A 419 -10.56 -16.76 -19.96
CA SER A 419 -9.18 -16.74 -19.48
C SER A 419 -8.36 -17.93 -19.98
N GLU A 420 -7.04 -17.73 -20.09
CA GLU A 420 -6.08 -18.79 -20.43
C GLU A 420 -4.89 -18.77 -19.47
N ILE A 421 -4.33 -19.95 -19.18
CA ILE A 421 -3.16 -20.10 -18.32
C ILE A 421 -2.07 -20.84 -19.11
N GLY A 422 -0.95 -20.16 -19.35
CA GLY A 422 0.24 -20.77 -19.93
C GLY A 422 1.08 -21.43 -18.84
N VAL A 423 1.58 -22.63 -19.14
CA VAL A 423 2.47 -23.39 -18.27
C VAL A 423 3.71 -23.80 -19.06
N TRP A 424 4.89 -23.51 -18.52
CA TRP A 424 6.18 -23.92 -19.07
C TRP A 424 6.81 -24.95 -18.18
N PHE A 425 7.35 -25.98 -18.79
CA PHE A 425 7.99 -27.09 -18.10
C PHE A 425 9.53 -27.03 -18.21
N TYR A 426 10.18 -27.65 -17.28
CA TYR A 426 11.57 -28.03 -17.48
C TYR A 426 11.69 -29.08 -18.60
N PRO A 427 12.80 -29.09 -19.39
CA PRO A 427 13.12 -30.21 -20.25
C PRO A 427 13.13 -31.53 -19.47
N ASP A 428 12.78 -32.66 -20.14
CA ASP A 428 12.63 -33.96 -19.48
C ASP A 428 13.91 -34.46 -18.81
N ASP A 429 15.07 -34.05 -19.32
CA ASP A 429 16.38 -34.36 -18.78
C ASP A 429 16.86 -33.41 -17.67
N GLN A 430 16.05 -32.38 -17.34
CA GLN A 430 16.37 -31.38 -16.33
C GLN A 430 15.36 -31.46 -15.17
N VAL A 431 15.63 -32.33 -14.22
CA VAL A 431 14.84 -32.39 -12.98
C VAL A 431 15.38 -31.35 -12.01
N PRO A 432 14.56 -30.36 -11.57
CA PRO A 432 15.02 -29.40 -10.59
C PRO A 432 15.41 -30.12 -9.28
N ALA A 433 16.55 -29.76 -8.73
CA ALA A 433 17.03 -30.38 -7.48
C ALA A 433 16.26 -29.88 -6.25
N GLU A 434 15.63 -28.73 -6.36
CA GLU A 434 14.91 -28.09 -5.27
C GLU A 434 13.40 -28.05 -5.57
N ARG A 435 12.61 -28.30 -4.52
CA ARG A 435 11.15 -28.23 -4.60
C ARG A 435 10.64 -27.01 -3.85
N ARG A 436 9.78 -26.22 -4.49
CA ARG A 436 8.95 -25.25 -3.80
C ARG A 436 7.94 -26.01 -2.95
N SER A 437 7.88 -25.69 -1.68
CA SER A 437 6.87 -26.15 -0.73
C SER A 437 6.09 -24.96 -0.21
N GLY A 438 4.84 -25.16 0.18
CA GLY A 438 4.01 -24.08 0.72
C GLY A 438 3.03 -24.60 1.75
N GLN A 439 2.68 -23.74 2.69
CA GLN A 439 1.61 -23.98 3.66
C GLN A 439 0.91 -22.68 4.01
N CYS A 440 -0.35 -22.80 4.35
CA CYS A 440 -1.16 -21.67 4.79
C CYS A 440 -1.29 -21.65 6.31
N ALA A 441 -0.91 -20.55 6.94
CA ALA A 441 -1.40 -20.19 8.25
C ALA A 441 -2.82 -19.63 8.07
N CYS A 442 -3.80 -20.51 7.93
CA CYS A 442 -5.18 -20.20 7.59
C CYS A 442 -6.10 -20.41 8.77
N ILE A 443 -7.13 -19.58 8.89
CA ILE A 443 -8.23 -19.81 9.83
C ILE A 443 -9.44 -20.24 9.01
N PHE A 444 -10.00 -21.41 9.35
CA PHE A 444 -11.19 -21.98 8.73
C PHE A 444 -12.42 -21.84 9.64
N PRO A 445 -13.65 -22.13 9.16
CA PRO A 445 -14.87 -21.91 9.92
C PRO A 445 -14.85 -22.47 11.35
N ASP A 446 -14.28 -23.65 11.56
CA ASP A 446 -14.23 -24.32 12.87
C ASP A 446 -13.34 -23.62 13.90
N SER A 447 -12.44 -22.73 13.45
CA SER A 447 -11.49 -21.96 14.28
C SER A 447 -11.64 -20.45 14.13
N TRP A 448 -12.63 -19.99 13.38
CA TRP A 448 -12.90 -18.59 13.17
C TRP A 448 -13.60 -17.98 14.39
N THR A 449 -13.14 -16.79 14.81
CA THR A 449 -13.86 -15.93 15.75
C THR A 449 -14.53 -14.81 14.96
N ASN A 450 -15.84 -14.66 15.10
CA ASN A 450 -16.58 -13.61 14.39
C ASN A 450 -16.07 -12.23 14.76
N ILE A 451 -15.94 -11.36 13.75
CA ILE A 451 -15.52 -9.98 13.97
C ILE A 451 -16.70 -9.20 14.55
N PRO A 452 -16.52 -8.54 15.72
CA PRO A 452 -17.61 -7.78 16.35
C PRO A 452 -18.08 -6.60 15.49
N PRO A 453 -19.36 -6.19 15.60
CA PRO A 453 -19.83 -4.94 15.03
C PRO A 453 -19.02 -3.75 15.54
N TYR A 454 -18.74 -2.80 14.63
CA TYR A 454 -18.06 -1.53 14.89
C TYR A 454 -16.65 -1.64 15.48
N ASP A 455 -16.03 -2.83 15.51
CA ASP A 455 -14.67 -2.99 16.00
C ASP A 455 -13.66 -2.47 14.95
N PRO A 456 -12.87 -1.43 15.26
CA PRO A 456 -11.94 -0.84 14.31
C PRO A 456 -10.60 -1.60 14.18
N ASN A 457 -10.36 -2.61 15.04
CA ASN A 457 -9.06 -3.30 15.07
C ASN A 457 -9.13 -4.71 15.65
N PHE A 458 -10.07 -5.52 15.20
CA PHE A 458 -10.17 -6.92 15.64
C PHE A 458 -9.01 -7.75 15.11
N GLU A 459 -8.22 -8.37 15.98
CA GLU A 459 -7.05 -9.15 15.61
C GLU A 459 -7.29 -10.65 15.72
N GLN A 460 -6.77 -11.41 14.77
CA GLN A 460 -6.65 -12.86 14.82
C GLN A 460 -5.23 -13.29 14.48
N THR A 461 -4.81 -14.44 15.01
CA THR A 461 -3.45 -14.96 14.82
C THR A 461 -3.49 -16.45 14.51
N GLN A 462 -2.64 -16.88 13.57
CA GLN A 462 -2.43 -18.29 13.23
C GLN A 462 -0.94 -18.55 12.98
N SER A 463 -0.51 -19.80 13.04
CA SER A 463 0.89 -20.15 12.80
C SER A 463 1.07 -21.47 12.09
N ILE A 464 2.21 -21.61 11.41
CA ILE A 464 2.74 -22.87 10.88
C ILE A 464 4.13 -23.12 11.48
N THR A 465 4.57 -24.38 11.49
CA THR A 465 5.91 -24.73 11.96
C THR A 465 6.73 -25.32 10.82
N ILE A 466 7.89 -24.75 10.58
CA ILE A 466 8.87 -25.24 9.61
C ILE A 466 9.56 -26.47 10.20
N GLN A 467 9.37 -27.64 9.59
CA GLN A 467 9.77 -28.92 10.14
C GLN A 467 11.26 -29.27 9.98
N ARG A 468 11.93 -28.64 9.02
CA ARG A 468 13.35 -28.83 8.69
C ARG A 468 13.94 -27.48 8.32
N ASP A 469 15.27 -27.35 8.36
CA ASP A 469 15.93 -26.13 7.86
C ASP A 469 15.45 -25.78 6.45
N ALA A 470 15.03 -24.53 6.26
CA ALA A 470 14.41 -24.10 5.02
C ALA A 470 14.82 -22.67 4.64
N HIS A 471 14.79 -22.38 3.35
CA HIS A 471 14.86 -21.03 2.83
C HIS A 471 13.45 -20.54 2.49
N LEU A 472 12.95 -19.55 3.21
CA LEU A 472 11.70 -18.87 2.86
C LEU A 472 11.86 -18.15 1.53
N LEU A 473 10.83 -18.16 0.69
CA LEU A 473 10.84 -17.62 -0.67
C LEU A 473 9.84 -16.47 -0.85
N SER A 474 8.60 -16.65 -0.37
CA SER A 474 7.55 -15.65 -0.56
C SER A 474 6.39 -15.78 0.41
N PHE A 475 5.55 -14.72 0.46
CA PHE A 475 4.36 -14.60 1.31
C PHE A 475 3.18 -14.08 0.50
N ILE A 476 1.99 -14.70 0.66
CA ILE A 476 0.75 -14.22 0.06
C ILE A 476 -0.26 -13.94 1.17
N PRO A 477 -0.57 -12.68 1.47
CA PRO A 477 -1.64 -12.30 2.38
C PRO A 477 -2.99 -12.34 1.66
N HIS A 478 -4.05 -12.82 2.34
CA HIS A 478 -5.41 -12.76 1.82
C HIS A 478 -6.42 -12.51 2.94
N MET A 479 -7.21 -11.47 2.76
CA MET A 479 -8.39 -11.06 3.52
C MET A 479 -9.41 -10.47 2.55
N HIS A 480 -10.59 -10.08 3.06
CA HIS A 480 -11.60 -9.40 2.26
C HIS A 480 -11.70 -7.90 2.59
N PHE A 481 -12.91 -7.29 2.48
CA PHE A 481 -13.10 -5.84 2.57
C PHE A 481 -12.70 -5.21 3.91
N ARG A 482 -12.70 -5.98 4.99
CA ARG A 482 -12.35 -5.46 6.33
C ARG A 482 -10.89 -5.67 6.69
N GLY A 483 -10.11 -6.33 5.83
CA GLY A 483 -8.68 -6.47 6.05
C GLY A 483 -8.01 -5.11 6.25
N LYS A 484 -7.31 -4.93 7.38
CA LYS A 484 -6.63 -3.69 7.76
C LYS A 484 -5.12 -3.81 7.59
N ASN A 485 -4.53 -4.83 8.20
CA ASN A 485 -3.12 -5.17 8.05
C ASN A 485 -2.89 -6.66 8.25
N MET A 486 -1.76 -7.17 7.73
CA MET A 486 -1.31 -8.54 7.99
C MET A 486 0.21 -8.57 8.15
N ARG A 487 0.69 -9.22 9.22
CA ARG A 487 2.10 -9.33 9.56
C ARG A 487 2.52 -10.78 9.67
N PHE A 488 3.72 -11.09 9.16
CA PHE A 488 4.35 -12.40 9.32
C PHE A 488 5.63 -12.23 10.13
N ALA A 489 5.78 -13.05 11.16
CA ALA A 489 6.96 -13.04 12.01
C ALA A 489 7.52 -14.46 12.18
N ALA A 490 8.84 -14.58 12.18
CA ALA A 490 9.54 -15.81 12.56
C ALA A 490 9.79 -15.81 14.07
N HIS A 491 9.25 -16.81 14.75
CA HIS A 491 9.57 -17.13 16.14
C HIS A 491 10.56 -18.28 16.14
N TYR A 492 11.80 -17.98 16.42
CA TYR A 492 12.90 -18.93 16.37
C TYR A 492 12.95 -19.87 17.58
N PRO A 493 13.57 -21.06 17.46
CA PRO A 493 13.71 -22.00 18.58
C PRO A 493 14.48 -21.45 19.78
N ASP A 494 15.35 -20.46 19.58
CA ASP A 494 16.11 -19.79 20.65
C ASP A 494 15.29 -18.73 21.40
N GLY A 495 14.04 -18.50 21.02
CA GLY A 495 13.13 -17.52 21.61
C GLY A 495 13.19 -16.14 20.98
N SER A 496 14.09 -15.89 20.04
CA SER A 496 14.11 -14.63 19.29
C SER A 496 12.94 -14.54 18.32
N VAL A 497 12.54 -13.29 18.00
CA VAL A 497 11.44 -12.98 17.08
C VAL A 497 11.93 -11.99 16.05
N GLU A 498 11.62 -12.25 14.79
CA GLU A 498 11.93 -11.36 13.67
C GLU A 498 10.69 -11.14 12.81
N GLN A 499 10.38 -9.89 12.51
CA GLN A 499 9.32 -9.55 11.56
C GLN A 499 9.82 -9.80 10.13
N LEU A 500 9.07 -10.58 9.34
CA LEU A 500 9.46 -11.00 7.99
C LEU A 500 8.87 -10.08 6.92
N ILE A 501 7.60 -9.73 7.06
CA ILE A 501 6.87 -8.80 6.22
C ILE A 501 5.75 -8.14 7.02
N ASN A 502 5.47 -6.87 6.73
CA ASN A 502 4.34 -6.13 7.26
C ASN A 502 3.55 -5.48 6.11
N ILE A 503 2.37 -6.02 5.83
CA ILE A 503 1.38 -5.40 4.94
C ILE A 503 0.59 -4.42 5.81
N ALA A 504 1.16 -3.23 6.04
CA ALA A 504 0.65 -2.26 6.99
C ALA A 504 -0.69 -1.64 6.58
N ASN A 505 -0.92 -1.51 5.27
CA ASN A 505 -2.16 -1.03 4.67
C ASN A 505 -2.65 -2.07 3.67
N TYR A 506 -3.38 -3.09 4.18
CA TYR A 506 -3.91 -4.12 3.31
C TYR A 506 -4.97 -3.53 2.37
N ASN A 507 -4.88 -3.89 1.09
CA ASN A 507 -5.87 -3.53 0.10
C ASN A 507 -6.38 -4.79 -0.60
N TYR A 508 -7.66 -5.06 -0.44
CA TYR A 508 -8.35 -6.20 -1.02
C TYR A 508 -8.14 -6.36 -2.54
N ASN A 509 -7.90 -5.26 -3.25
CA ASN A 509 -7.67 -5.29 -4.70
C ASN A 509 -6.24 -5.71 -5.08
N TRP A 510 -5.29 -5.77 -4.13
CA TRP A 510 -3.87 -6.02 -4.39
C TRP A 510 -3.32 -7.11 -3.47
N GLN A 511 -3.54 -8.36 -3.84
CA GLN A 511 -3.18 -9.55 -3.05
C GLN A 511 -1.95 -10.24 -3.64
N LEU A 512 -0.81 -9.57 -3.60
CA LEU A 512 0.41 -9.99 -4.28
C LEU A 512 1.10 -11.19 -3.61
N ASP A 513 1.86 -11.97 -4.41
CA ASP A 513 2.88 -12.90 -3.93
C ASP A 513 4.18 -12.12 -3.72
N TYR A 514 4.42 -11.66 -2.49
CA TYR A 514 5.61 -10.88 -2.13
C TYR A 514 6.83 -11.80 -2.08
N GLN A 515 7.72 -11.66 -3.06
CA GLN A 515 8.88 -12.50 -3.25
C GLN A 515 10.11 -11.89 -2.60
N LEU A 516 10.72 -12.61 -1.64
CA LEU A 516 11.98 -12.19 -1.04
C LEU A 516 13.07 -12.01 -2.10
N ALA A 517 13.78 -10.89 -2.06
CA ALA A 517 14.90 -10.63 -2.94
C ALA A 517 15.98 -11.73 -2.79
N GLU A 518 16.27 -12.10 -1.53
CA GLU A 518 17.16 -13.21 -1.19
C GLU A 518 16.40 -14.23 -0.31
N PRO A 519 16.50 -15.53 -0.61
CA PRO A 519 15.91 -16.58 0.21
C PRO A 519 16.40 -16.53 1.64
N LYS A 520 15.49 -16.52 2.63
CA LYS A 520 15.82 -16.38 4.04
C LYS A 520 15.92 -17.74 4.72
N LEU A 521 17.12 -18.10 5.21
CA LEU A 521 17.33 -19.32 5.98
C LEU A 521 16.63 -19.23 7.35
N VAL A 522 15.83 -20.25 7.66
CA VAL A 522 15.21 -20.46 8.98
C VAL A 522 15.48 -21.89 9.45
N PRO A 523 15.84 -22.11 10.73
CA PRO A 523 16.10 -23.44 11.27
C PRO A 523 14.81 -24.24 11.48
N ALA A 524 14.94 -25.58 11.56
CA ALA A 524 13.87 -26.48 11.96
C ALA A 524 13.27 -26.06 13.32
N GLY A 525 11.93 -26.14 13.43
CA GLY A 525 11.21 -25.73 14.63
C GLY A 525 10.81 -24.24 14.65
N THR A 526 11.27 -23.43 13.69
CA THR A 526 10.81 -22.05 13.57
C THR A 526 9.30 -22.03 13.30
N LYS A 527 8.57 -21.21 14.08
CA LYS A 527 7.15 -20.94 13.84
C LYS A 527 7.02 -19.65 13.04
N ILE A 528 6.34 -19.72 11.90
CA ILE A 528 5.90 -18.51 11.21
C ILE A 528 4.52 -18.15 11.76
N VAL A 529 4.48 -17.06 12.49
CA VAL A 529 3.27 -16.52 13.12
C VAL A 529 2.72 -15.42 12.23
N VAL A 530 1.45 -15.54 11.87
CA VAL A 530 0.73 -14.55 11.05
C VAL A 530 -0.34 -13.93 11.91
N THR A 531 -0.33 -12.61 12.02
CA THR A 531 -1.35 -11.81 12.72
C THR A 531 -2.00 -10.87 11.72
N ALA A 532 -3.31 -10.85 11.67
CA ALA A 532 -4.08 -9.92 10.85
C ALA A 532 -5.07 -9.13 11.71
N ALA A 533 -5.22 -7.86 11.39
CA ALA A 533 -6.25 -7.00 11.93
C ALA A 533 -7.34 -6.74 10.89
N PHE A 534 -8.57 -6.61 11.37
CA PHE A 534 -9.76 -6.29 10.59
C PHE A 534 -10.41 -5.02 11.14
N ASP A 535 -10.86 -4.15 10.24
CA ASP A 535 -11.59 -2.93 10.57
C ASP A 535 -13.06 -3.07 10.14
N ASN A 536 -13.93 -3.37 11.10
CA ASN A 536 -15.38 -3.43 10.91
C ASN A 536 -16.07 -2.12 11.32
N SER A 537 -15.34 -1.01 11.41
CA SER A 537 -15.91 0.29 11.76
C SER A 537 -16.51 1.03 10.54
N THR A 538 -17.16 2.16 10.82
CA THR A 538 -17.67 3.07 9.79
C THR A 538 -16.56 3.89 9.11
N GLN A 539 -15.35 3.91 9.65
CA GLN A 539 -14.19 4.59 9.07
C GLN A 539 -13.64 3.80 7.87
N ASN A 540 -13.75 2.47 7.88
CA ASN A 540 -13.42 1.66 6.72
C ASN A 540 -14.47 1.86 5.60
N LYS A 541 -14.14 2.68 4.61
CA LYS A 541 -15.05 3.00 3.49
C LYS A 541 -15.33 1.82 2.54
N ALA A 542 -14.53 0.73 2.62
CA ALA A 542 -14.79 -0.51 1.88
C ALA A 542 -15.73 -1.46 2.63
N ASN A 543 -15.98 -1.23 3.93
CA ASN A 543 -16.86 -2.05 4.74
C ASN A 543 -18.33 -1.89 4.32
N PRO A 544 -19.02 -2.96 3.87
CA PRO A 544 -20.40 -2.84 3.41
C PRO A 544 -21.42 -2.62 4.53
N ASP A 545 -21.12 -3.08 5.76
CA ASP A 545 -22.02 -2.95 6.92
C ASP A 545 -21.23 -3.10 8.23
N ALA A 546 -21.01 -1.99 8.90
CA ALA A 546 -20.30 -1.96 10.19
C ALA A 546 -21.13 -2.53 11.36
N ALA A 547 -22.48 -2.55 11.25
CA ALA A 547 -23.35 -3.08 12.28
C ALA A 547 -23.41 -4.62 12.29
N ARG A 548 -22.89 -5.26 11.25
CA ARG A 548 -22.92 -6.72 11.11
C ARG A 548 -21.79 -7.37 11.92
N GLU A 549 -22.12 -8.40 12.68
CA GLU A 549 -21.15 -9.39 13.14
C GLU A 549 -20.68 -10.25 11.94
N VAL A 550 -19.36 -10.36 11.72
CA VAL A 550 -18.83 -10.93 10.47
C VAL A 550 -18.31 -12.34 10.66
N PRO A 551 -18.98 -13.34 10.07
CA PRO A 551 -18.54 -14.73 10.09
C PRO A 551 -17.40 -14.97 9.08
N TRP A 552 -16.75 -16.13 9.19
CA TRP A 552 -15.99 -16.69 8.09
C TRP A 552 -16.89 -16.96 6.89
N GLY A 553 -16.43 -16.60 5.71
CA GLY A 553 -17.18 -16.90 4.49
C GLY A 553 -16.35 -16.67 3.24
N GLN A 554 -16.78 -17.29 2.14
CA GLN A 554 -16.07 -17.19 0.85
C GLN A 554 -16.34 -15.88 0.11
N GLN A 555 -17.41 -15.16 0.46
CA GLN A 555 -17.79 -13.93 -0.25
C GLN A 555 -17.08 -12.71 0.34
N SER A 556 -16.83 -11.68 -0.47
CA SER A 556 -16.10 -10.47 -0.08
C SER A 556 -16.74 -9.71 1.09
N TRP A 557 -18.05 -9.84 1.29
CA TRP A 557 -18.75 -9.21 2.44
C TRP A 557 -18.70 -10.02 3.75
N ASP A 558 -18.25 -11.27 3.71
CA ASP A 558 -17.77 -12.05 4.83
C ASP A 558 -16.27 -11.83 4.99
N GLU A 559 -15.57 -12.63 5.79
CA GLU A 559 -14.12 -12.48 5.92
C GLU A 559 -13.37 -13.81 5.88
N MET A 560 -12.10 -13.72 5.50
CA MET A 560 -11.12 -14.79 5.52
C MET A 560 -9.82 -14.31 6.15
N PHE A 561 -9.03 -15.27 6.64
CA PHE A 561 -7.67 -15.06 7.12
C PHE A 561 -6.78 -16.14 6.51
N PHE A 562 -6.00 -15.80 5.48
CA PHE A 562 -5.03 -16.71 4.89
C PHE A 562 -3.67 -16.05 4.73
N GLY A 563 -2.69 -16.55 5.49
CA GLY A 563 -1.29 -16.18 5.34
C GLY A 563 -0.52 -17.34 4.71
N GLN A 564 -0.33 -17.30 3.40
CA GLN A 564 0.43 -18.35 2.70
C GLN A 564 1.92 -18.08 2.80
N VAL A 565 2.70 -19.12 3.05
CA VAL A 565 4.15 -19.07 3.16
C VAL A 565 4.75 -20.12 2.24
N TYR A 566 5.72 -19.72 1.44
CA TYR A 566 6.44 -20.62 0.54
C TYR A 566 7.92 -20.69 0.88
N TRP A 567 8.49 -21.89 0.76
CA TRP A 567 9.88 -22.16 1.07
C TRP A 567 10.44 -23.32 0.25
N LYS A 568 11.75 -23.53 0.33
CA LYS A 568 12.46 -24.74 -0.08
C LYS A 568 13.29 -25.28 1.09
N TYR A 569 13.36 -26.59 1.26
CA TYR A 569 14.20 -27.19 2.30
C TYR A 569 15.67 -27.23 1.89
N VAL A 570 16.58 -27.07 2.86
CA VAL A 570 18.02 -27.07 2.61
C VAL A 570 18.55 -28.45 2.13
N ASP A 571 17.98 -29.56 2.64
CA ASP A 571 18.46 -30.94 2.39
C ASP A 571 17.66 -31.69 1.31
N GLN A 572 17.36 -31.07 0.18
CA GLN A 572 16.56 -31.73 -0.87
C GLN A 572 17.35 -32.68 -1.78
N ASN A 573 18.69 -32.74 -1.67
CA ASN A 573 19.55 -33.62 -2.48
C ASN A 573 19.30 -35.15 -2.24
N THR A 574 18.52 -35.53 -1.23
CA THR A 574 18.20 -36.95 -0.93
C THR A 574 16.98 -37.48 -1.70
N LEU A 575 16.23 -36.66 -2.42
CA LEU A 575 15.00 -37.11 -3.09
C LEU A 575 15.22 -37.66 -4.52
N VAL A 576 16.40 -37.48 -5.09
CA VAL A 576 16.76 -38.06 -6.41
C VAL A 576 16.97 -39.59 -6.31
N SER A 577 17.23 -40.16 -5.12
CA SER A 577 17.50 -41.57 -4.95
C SER A 577 16.27 -42.46 -4.67
N SER A 578 15.09 -41.91 -4.41
CA SER A 578 13.90 -42.70 -4.04
C SER A 578 12.92 -43.01 -5.18
N THR A 579 13.15 -42.46 -6.37
CA THR A 579 12.32 -42.75 -7.56
C THR A 579 12.97 -43.75 -8.52
N ALA A 580 14.09 -44.39 -8.12
CA ALA A 580 14.78 -45.43 -8.88
C ALA A 580 14.68 -46.80 -8.20
N GLN A 581 13.49 -47.19 -7.69
CA GLN A 581 13.16 -48.58 -7.34
C GLN A 581 11.74 -48.88 -7.77
#